data_6137f31114b51b69d102385d0905f0a3
#
_entry.id   6137f31114b51b69d102385d0905f0a3
#
_cell.length_a   1.000
_cell.length_b   1.000
_cell.length_c   1.000
_cell.angle_alpha   90.00
_cell.angle_beta   90.00
_cell.angle_gamma   90.00
#
_symmetry.space_group_name_H-M   'P 1'
#
loop_
_entity.id
_entity.type
_entity.pdbx_description
1 polymer ?
#
loop_
_entity_poly.entity_id
_entity_poly.type
_entity_poly.pdbx_seq_one_letter_code
_entity_poly.pdbx_strand_id
1 'polypeptide(L)'
;VGSFGSMLNILVSGANGLAQWVPWLSNLSPAFTAINFVTISCMSLPIAFLIGYKLAEKENLPQLESGLIGLLSYLAVCPNTISTVVEGLKDPVVVNGLGAGVIGAQGLFVSMIMSMVAVKFFGLLTNIDAIKIKMPDSVPTGIARSFNILIPIFIIITAFSVGGCLFNTFTGNYLNVWIYNIIQLPLQALANTTGG
;
A
#
# COMPACT_ATOMS: atom_id res chain seq x y z
N VAL A 1 -1.57 -2.23 -18.26
CA VAL A 1 -2.81 -3.03 -18.06
C VAL A 1 -3.94 -2.15 -17.57
N GLY A 2 -3.75 -1.34 -16.51
CA GLY A 2 -4.80 -0.46 -15.98
C GLY A 2 -5.31 0.59 -16.97
N SER A 3 -4.38 1.27 -17.66
CA SER A 3 -4.74 2.22 -18.73
C SER A 3 -5.51 1.58 -19.87
N PHE A 4 -5.20 0.32 -20.17
CA PHE A 4 -5.94 -0.47 -21.15
C PHE A 4 -7.37 -0.77 -20.67
N GLY A 5 -7.55 -1.11 -19.40
CA GLY A 5 -8.88 -1.28 -18.81
C GLY A 5 -9.73 -0.01 -18.87
N SER A 6 -9.13 1.16 -18.56
CA SER A 6 -9.82 2.46 -18.70
C SER A 6 -10.19 2.77 -20.15
N MET A 7 -9.26 2.53 -21.08
CA MET A 7 -9.49 2.73 -22.50
C MET A 7 -10.61 1.84 -23.03
N LEU A 8 -10.62 0.56 -22.65
CA LEU A 8 -11.70 -0.37 -23.01
C LEU A 8 -13.05 0.07 -22.42
N ASN A 9 -13.05 0.55 -21.17
CA ASN A 9 -14.27 1.04 -20.55
C ASN A 9 -14.84 2.27 -21.30
N ILE A 10 -13.99 3.21 -21.70
CA ILE A 10 -14.39 4.39 -22.49
C ILE A 10 -14.89 3.96 -23.88
N LEU A 11 -14.22 3.03 -24.55
CA LEU A 11 -14.63 2.51 -25.87
C LEU A 11 -15.98 1.80 -25.79
N VAL A 12 -16.28 1.10 -24.70
CA VAL A 12 -17.52 0.34 -24.55
C VAL A 12 -18.67 1.21 -24.08
N SER A 13 -18.46 2.03 -23.02
CA SER A 13 -19.52 2.76 -22.32
C SER A 13 -19.53 4.28 -22.57
N GLY A 14 -18.62 4.80 -23.41
CA GLY A 14 -18.60 6.21 -23.79
C GLY A 14 -19.84 6.66 -24.57
N ALA A 15 -20.06 7.97 -24.65
CA ALA A 15 -21.21 8.57 -25.35
C ALA A 15 -21.38 8.10 -26.81
N ASN A 16 -20.28 7.71 -27.47
CA ASN A 16 -20.23 7.10 -28.80
C ASN A 16 -19.62 5.68 -28.74
N GLY A 17 -19.80 4.98 -27.62
CA GLY A 17 -19.16 3.69 -27.37
C GLY A 17 -19.79 2.55 -28.19
N LEU A 18 -19.02 1.48 -28.35
CA LEU A 18 -19.44 0.28 -29.08
C LEU A 18 -20.70 -0.38 -28.52
N ALA A 19 -21.05 -0.10 -27.27
CA ALA A 19 -22.29 -0.61 -26.66
C ALA A 19 -23.57 -0.12 -27.36
N GLN A 20 -23.51 0.97 -28.09
CA GLN A 20 -24.65 1.43 -28.92
C GLN A 20 -24.95 0.47 -30.09
N TRP A 21 -23.89 -0.16 -30.61
CA TRP A 21 -24.01 -1.11 -31.75
C TRP A 21 -24.16 -2.55 -31.24
N VAL A 22 -23.61 -2.85 -30.11
CA VAL A 22 -23.57 -4.20 -29.50
C VAL A 22 -23.93 -4.11 -28.03
N PRO A 23 -25.24 -4.10 -27.68
CA PRO A 23 -25.70 -3.80 -26.30
C PRO A 23 -25.16 -4.73 -25.22
N TRP A 24 -24.86 -6.00 -25.50
CA TRP A 24 -24.30 -6.94 -24.52
C TRP A 24 -22.89 -6.55 -24.03
N LEU A 25 -22.17 -5.71 -24.78
CA LEU A 25 -20.84 -5.24 -24.42
C LEU A 25 -20.86 -4.37 -23.14
N SER A 26 -21.97 -3.70 -22.86
CA SER A 26 -22.15 -2.92 -21.62
C SER A 26 -22.02 -3.79 -20.37
N ASN A 27 -22.37 -5.08 -20.46
CA ASN A 27 -22.22 -6.03 -19.36
C ASN A 27 -20.75 -6.32 -19.01
N LEU A 28 -19.79 -5.99 -19.86
CA LEU A 28 -18.36 -6.13 -19.62
C LEU A 28 -17.74 -4.88 -18.95
N SER A 29 -18.45 -3.76 -18.89
CA SER A 29 -17.98 -2.52 -18.25
C SER A 29 -17.52 -2.73 -16.78
N PRO A 30 -18.22 -3.50 -15.94
CA PRO A 30 -17.74 -3.79 -14.58
C PRO A 30 -16.40 -4.53 -14.55
N ALA A 31 -16.14 -5.43 -15.51
CA ALA A 31 -14.88 -6.16 -15.60
C ALA A 31 -13.72 -5.21 -15.96
N PHE A 32 -13.92 -4.28 -16.90
CA PHE A 32 -12.91 -3.28 -17.24
C PHE A 32 -12.63 -2.30 -16.10
N THR A 33 -13.68 -1.91 -15.38
CA THR A 33 -13.54 -1.10 -14.15
C THR A 33 -12.75 -1.85 -13.07
N ALA A 34 -13.01 -3.14 -12.89
CA ALA A 34 -12.26 -3.96 -11.94
C ALA A 34 -10.78 -4.09 -12.33
N ILE A 35 -10.45 -4.26 -13.62
CA ILE A 35 -9.07 -4.27 -14.13
C ILE A 35 -8.36 -2.96 -13.80
N ASN A 36 -9.01 -1.82 -14.03
CA ASN A 36 -8.47 -0.52 -13.69
C ASN A 36 -8.24 -0.38 -12.18
N PHE A 37 -9.24 -0.75 -11.38
CA PHE A 37 -9.16 -0.66 -9.93
C PHE A 37 -7.99 -1.45 -9.37
N VAL A 38 -7.85 -2.71 -9.75
CA VAL A 38 -6.78 -3.58 -9.23
C VAL A 38 -5.38 -3.12 -9.69
N THR A 39 -5.27 -2.56 -10.90
CA THR A 39 -3.96 -2.21 -11.47
C THR A 39 -3.51 -0.79 -11.16
N ILE A 40 -4.42 0.19 -11.15
CA ILE A 40 -4.08 1.60 -10.91
C ILE A 40 -4.45 2.01 -9.49
N SER A 41 -5.69 1.72 -9.06
CA SER A 41 -6.16 2.18 -7.76
C SER A 41 -5.55 1.41 -6.58
N CYS A 42 -5.02 0.20 -6.81
CA CYS A 42 -4.33 -0.60 -5.80
C CYS A 42 -2.81 -0.72 -6.02
N MET A 43 -2.22 0.14 -6.85
CA MET A 43 -0.84 0.02 -7.34
C MET A 43 0.21 0.08 -6.22
N SER A 44 -0.01 0.83 -5.15
CA SER A 44 0.95 0.97 -4.05
C SER A 44 1.13 -0.31 -3.23
N LEU A 45 0.11 -1.16 -3.14
CA LEU A 45 0.16 -2.39 -2.34
C LEU A 45 1.17 -3.41 -2.89
N PRO A 46 1.07 -3.85 -4.17
CA PRO A 46 2.06 -4.76 -4.74
C PRO A 46 3.46 -4.15 -4.77
N ILE A 47 3.60 -2.84 -4.95
CA ILE A 47 4.90 -2.17 -4.94
C ILE A 47 5.52 -2.19 -3.54
N ALA A 48 4.76 -1.92 -2.48
CA ALA A 48 5.25 -2.04 -1.11
C ALA A 48 5.79 -3.45 -0.83
N PHE A 49 5.04 -4.48 -1.24
CA PHE A 49 5.46 -5.87 -1.09
C PHE A 49 6.73 -6.19 -1.89
N LEU A 50 6.74 -5.84 -3.18
CA LEU A 50 7.87 -6.16 -4.08
C LEU A 50 9.16 -5.46 -3.68
N ILE A 51 9.09 -4.22 -3.21
CA ILE A 51 10.27 -3.51 -2.71
C ILE A 51 10.82 -4.19 -1.46
N GLY A 52 9.96 -4.54 -0.51
CA GLY A 52 10.37 -5.28 0.68
C GLY A 52 11.00 -6.62 0.32
N TYR A 53 10.38 -7.36 -0.60
CA TYR A 53 10.88 -8.63 -1.11
C TYR A 53 12.27 -8.49 -1.76
N LYS A 54 12.44 -7.52 -2.65
CA LYS A 54 13.70 -7.31 -3.38
C LYS A 54 14.81 -6.73 -2.51
N LEU A 55 14.48 -5.88 -1.55
CA LEU A 55 15.47 -5.37 -0.60
C LEU A 55 15.98 -6.49 0.31
N ALA A 56 15.11 -7.38 0.74
CA ALA A 56 15.47 -8.53 1.56
C ALA A 56 16.46 -9.47 0.85
N GLU A 57 16.36 -9.63 -0.47
CA GLU A 57 17.31 -10.39 -1.28
C GLU A 57 18.74 -9.83 -1.15
N LYS A 58 18.89 -8.50 -1.15
CA LYS A 58 20.18 -7.81 -0.97
C LYS A 58 20.73 -7.93 0.45
N GLU A 59 19.85 -7.94 1.43
CA GLU A 59 20.20 -7.96 2.86
C GLU A 59 20.31 -9.40 3.43
N ASN A 60 20.15 -10.43 2.59
CA ASN A 60 20.10 -11.84 3.00
C ASN A 60 19.05 -12.15 4.07
N LEU A 61 17.91 -11.45 3.99
CA LEU A 61 16.75 -11.63 4.87
C LEU A 61 15.72 -12.56 4.23
N PRO A 62 14.79 -13.09 5.02
CA PRO A 62 13.64 -13.84 4.50
C PRO A 62 12.80 -12.95 3.58
N GLN A 63 12.75 -13.28 2.29
CA GLN A 63 12.17 -12.42 1.26
C GLN A 63 10.66 -12.24 1.39
N LEU A 64 9.92 -13.36 1.57
CA LEU A 64 8.46 -13.34 1.66
C LEU A 64 7.99 -12.56 2.88
N GLU A 65 8.59 -12.83 4.03
CA GLU A 65 8.28 -12.19 5.30
C GLU A 65 8.60 -10.69 5.26
N SER A 66 9.73 -10.34 4.66
CA SER A 66 10.13 -8.93 4.48
C SER A 66 9.18 -8.18 3.54
N GLY A 67 8.70 -8.83 2.48
CA GLY A 67 7.69 -8.27 1.60
C GLY A 67 6.38 -7.99 2.36
N LEU A 68 5.92 -8.93 3.18
CA LEU A 68 4.74 -8.76 4.02
C LEU A 68 4.94 -7.67 5.07
N ILE A 69 6.10 -7.61 5.72
CA ILE A 69 6.44 -6.55 6.69
C ILE A 69 6.39 -5.18 6.02
N GLY A 70 6.99 -5.04 4.83
CA GLY A 70 6.95 -3.79 4.07
C GLY A 70 5.52 -3.34 3.76
N LEU A 71 4.67 -4.25 3.30
CA LEU A 71 3.26 -3.98 3.02
C LEU A 71 2.48 -3.60 4.29
N LEU A 72 2.60 -4.40 5.36
CA LEU A 72 1.86 -4.17 6.60
C LEU A 72 2.31 -2.88 7.30
N SER A 73 3.60 -2.57 7.29
CA SER A 73 4.13 -1.32 7.85
C SER A 73 3.64 -0.10 7.08
N TYR A 74 3.53 -0.20 5.76
CA TYR A 74 2.90 0.85 4.95
C TYR A 74 1.44 1.07 5.36
N LEU A 75 0.65 0.00 5.45
CA LEU A 75 -0.75 0.08 5.86
C LEU A 75 -0.93 0.62 7.28
N ALA A 76 0.00 0.32 8.19
CA ALA A 76 -0.04 0.77 9.59
C ALA A 76 0.10 2.28 9.76
N VAL A 77 0.73 2.99 8.82
CA VAL A 77 0.88 4.45 8.86
C VAL A 77 -0.16 5.20 8.03
N CYS A 78 -0.98 4.48 7.29
CA CYS A 78 -2.02 5.06 6.45
C CYS A 78 -3.32 5.32 7.22
N PRO A 79 -4.12 6.33 6.83
CA PRO A 79 -5.45 6.50 7.36
C PRO A 79 -6.31 5.27 7.03
N ASN A 80 -6.95 4.73 8.05
CA ASN A 80 -7.82 3.56 7.97
C ASN A 80 -9.30 3.91 7.98
N THR A 81 -9.63 5.20 7.84
CA THR A 81 -10.99 5.73 7.82
C THR A 81 -11.21 6.60 6.59
N ILE A 82 -12.41 6.52 6.05
CA ILE A 82 -12.86 7.33 4.91
C ILE A 82 -14.12 8.07 5.35
N SER A 83 -14.15 9.39 5.14
CA SER A 83 -15.37 10.19 5.32
C SER A 83 -16.13 10.20 4.00
N THR A 84 -17.37 9.72 4.01
CA THR A 84 -18.24 9.73 2.84
C THR A 84 -19.54 10.48 3.16
N VAL A 85 -20.01 11.26 2.19
CA VAL A 85 -21.31 11.92 2.29
C VAL A 85 -22.36 10.95 1.76
N VAL A 86 -23.33 10.61 2.61
CA VAL A 86 -24.45 9.75 2.24
C VAL A 86 -25.67 10.63 1.99
N GLU A 87 -26.35 10.41 0.88
CA GLU A 87 -27.55 11.16 0.51
C GLU A 87 -28.62 11.00 1.60
N GLY A 88 -29.11 12.13 2.14
CA GLY A 88 -30.09 12.16 3.23
C GLY A 88 -29.52 12.36 4.64
N LEU A 89 -28.20 12.33 4.83
CA LEU A 89 -27.54 12.67 6.09
C LEU A 89 -26.83 14.02 5.99
N LYS A 90 -26.98 14.86 7.03
CA LYS A 90 -26.37 16.22 7.07
C LYS A 90 -24.87 16.15 7.36
N ASP A 91 -24.43 15.14 8.11
CA ASP A 91 -23.05 14.97 8.51
C ASP A 91 -22.38 13.82 7.73
N PRO A 92 -21.08 13.94 7.36
CA PRO A 92 -20.36 12.88 6.69
C PRO A 92 -20.22 11.66 7.60
N VAL A 93 -20.50 10.49 7.07
CA VAL A 93 -20.33 9.21 7.78
C VAL A 93 -18.88 8.75 7.64
N VAL A 94 -18.26 8.45 8.78
CA VAL A 94 -16.90 7.87 8.82
C VAL A 94 -17.01 6.37 8.80
N VAL A 95 -16.42 5.75 7.78
CA VAL A 95 -16.36 4.28 7.63
C VAL A 95 -14.92 3.80 7.63
N ASN A 96 -14.69 2.60 8.15
CA ASN A 96 -13.38 1.97 8.07
C ASN A 96 -13.10 1.54 6.63
N GLY A 97 -11.96 1.97 6.11
CA GLY A 97 -11.55 1.65 4.75
C GLY A 97 -10.27 2.36 4.34
N LEU A 98 -9.71 1.92 3.22
CA LEU A 98 -8.53 2.53 2.62
C LEU A 98 -8.96 3.35 1.40
N GLY A 99 -8.67 4.64 1.45
CA GLY A 99 -8.99 5.54 0.34
C GLY A 99 -8.15 5.26 -0.91
N ALA A 100 -8.72 5.50 -2.09
CA ALA A 100 -8.02 5.35 -3.37
C ALA A 100 -6.72 6.19 -3.46
N GLY A 101 -6.66 7.34 -2.79
CA GLY A 101 -5.44 8.14 -2.70
C GLY A 101 -4.32 7.45 -1.91
N VAL A 102 -4.67 6.58 -0.95
CA VAL A 102 -3.70 5.80 -0.19
C VAL A 102 -3.19 4.63 -1.00
N ILE A 103 -4.06 3.77 -1.48
CA ILE A 103 -3.68 2.51 -2.14
C ILE A 103 -3.27 2.68 -3.60
N GLY A 104 -3.58 3.81 -4.22
CA GLY A 104 -3.29 4.12 -5.62
C GLY A 104 -1.93 4.79 -5.86
N ALA A 105 -1.84 5.49 -7.00
CA ALA A 105 -0.61 6.14 -7.45
C ALA A 105 -0.08 7.21 -6.48
N GLN A 106 -0.95 7.90 -5.74
CA GLN A 106 -0.55 8.90 -4.76
C GLN A 106 0.19 8.28 -3.56
N GLY A 107 -0.18 7.04 -3.18
CA GLY A 107 0.49 6.31 -2.11
C GLY A 107 1.81 5.65 -2.51
N LEU A 108 2.19 5.67 -3.79
CA LEU A 108 3.30 4.91 -4.33
C LEU A 108 4.63 5.27 -3.67
N PHE A 109 5.00 6.56 -3.63
CA PHE A 109 6.26 6.99 -3.02
C PHE A 109 6.32 6.69 -1.52
N VAL A 110 5.20 6.88 -0.83
CA VAL A 110 5.11 6.57 0.60
C VAL A 110 5.29 5.07 0.82
N SER A 111 4.64 4.23 0.02
CA SER A 111 4.75 2.77 0.10
C SER A 111 6.18 2.28 -0.12
N MET A 112 6.90 2.90 -1.06
CA MET A 112 8.31 2.60 -1.32
C MET A 112 9.19 2.93 -0.11
N ILE A 113 9.08 4.14 0.42
CA ILE A 113 9.90 4.61 1.55
C ILE A 113 9.60 3.77 2.80
N MET A 114 8.31 3.58 3.12
CA MET A 114 7.91 2.85 4.32
C MET A 114 8.33 1.38 4.26
N SER A 115 8.20 0.75 3.09
CA SER A 115 8.66 -0.63 2.90
C SER A 115 10.18 -0.75 3.06
N MET A 116 10.97 0.17 2.49
CA MET A 116 12.42 0.16 2.66
C MET A 116 12.84 0.35 4.13
N VAL A 117 12.23 1.30 4.82
CA VAL A 117 12.52 1.54 6.25
C VAL A 117 12.14 0.32 7.08
N ALA A 118 10.96 -0.27 6.84
CA ALA A 118 10.49 -1.44 7.57
C ALA A 118 11.42 -2.65 7.42
N VAL A 119 11.90 -2.92 6.20
CA VAL A 119 12.83 -4.04 5.96
C VAL A 119 14.20 -3.80 6.59
N LYS A 120 14.70 -2.57 6.59
CA LYS A 120 15.93 -2.23 7.31
C LYS A 120 15.77 -2.44 8.83
N PHE A 121 14.66 -2.02 9.40
CA PHE A 121 14.33 -2.28 10.80
C PHE A 121 14.23 -3.78 11.08
N PHE A 122 13.62 -4.54 10.17
CA PHE A 122 13.54 -5.99 10.30
C PHE A 122 14.93 -6.63 10.33
N GLY A 123 15.84 -6.22 9.44
CA GLY A 123 17.23 -6.69 9.44
C GLY A 123 17.98 -6.37 10.74
N LEU A 124 17.75 -5.20 11.32
CA LEU A 124 18.33 -4.84 12.61
C LEU A 124 17.81 -5.73 13.75
N LEU A 125 16.48 -5.95 13.79
CA LEU A 125 15.84 -6.75 14.85
C LEU A 125 16.21 -8.23 14.78
N THR A 126 16.29 -8.81 13.57
CA THR A 126 16.67 -10.22 13.40
C THR A 126 18.09 -10.54 13.82
N ASN A 127 18.97 -9.53 13.92
CA ASN A 127 20.34 -9.67 14.41
C ASN A 127 20.44 -9.61 15.95
N ILE A 128 19.36 -9.27 16.66
CA ILE A 128 19.35 -9.17 18.12
C ILE A 128 19.03 -10.54 18.73
N ASP A 129 20.01 -11.19 19.33
CA ASP A 129 19.84 -12.53 19.92
C ASP A 129 18.84 -12.57 21.10
N ALA A 130 18.64 -11.46 21.79
CA ALA A 130 17.67 -11.36 22.87
C ALA A 130 16.20 -11.51 22.43
N ILE A 131 15.91 -11.27 21.14
CA ILE A 131 14.56 -11.35 20.58
C ILE A 131 14.29 -12.74 19.99
N LYS A 132 15.34 -13.53 19.75
CA LYS A 132 15.22 -14.87 19.19
C LYS A 132 14.62 -15.84 20.20
N ILE A 133 13.56 -16.53 19.81
CA ILE A 133 12.96 -17.59 20.61
C ILE A 133 13.83 -18.83 20.50
N LYS A 134 14.46 -19.22 21.61
CA LYS A 134 15.23 -20.46 21.70
C LYS A 134 14.25 -21.63 21.73
N MET A 135 14.27 -22.44 20.69
CA MET A 135 13.45 -23.65 20.60
C MET A 135 14.28 -24.91 20.82
N PRO A 136 13.69 -25.97 21.39
CA PRO A 136 14.33 -27.28 21.48
C PRO A 136 14.63 -27.85 20.10
N ASP A 137 15.69 -28.67 19.99
CA ASP A 137 16.14 -29.30 18.73
C ASP A 137 15.09 -30.26 18.11
N SER A 138 14.07 -30.64 18.87
CA SER A 138 12.95 -31.45 18.40
C SER A 138 11.96 -30.72 17.49
N VAL A 139 12.03 -29.36 17.42
CA VAL A 139 11.12 -28.56 16.61
C VAL A 139 11.63 -28.46 15.17
N PRO A 140 10.79 -28.76 14.16
CA PRO A 140 11.18 -28.60 12.75
C PRO A 140 11.66 -27.16 12.47
N THR A 141 12.75 -27.04 11.68
CA THR A 141 13.43 -25.77 11.38
C THR A 141 12.51 -24.71 10.78
N GLY A 142 11.52 -25.12 9.97
CA GLY A 142 10.53 -24.20 9.38
C GLY A 142 9.61 -23.56 10.42
N ILE A 143 9.20 -24.34 11.44
CA ILE A 143 8.37 -23.84 12.53
C ILE A 143 9.19 -22.89 13.41
N ALA A 144 10.39 -23.31 13.80
CA ALA A 144 11.31 -22.49 14.59
C ALA A 144 11.59 -21.13 13.92
N ARG A 145 11.79 -21.12 12.60
CA ARG A 145 11.97 -19.90 11.82
C ARG A 145 10.74 -18.98 11.87
N SER A 146 9.55 -19.54 11.69
CA SER A 146 8.30 -18.75 11.73
C SER A 146 8.09 -18.07 13.08
N PHE A 147 8.37 -18.75 14.19
CA PHE A 147 8.30 -18.15 15.52
C PHE A 147 9.35 -17.07 15.77
N ASN A 148 10.58 -17.28 15.27
CA ASN A 148 11.65 -16.28 15.42
C ASN A 148 11.37 -14.97 14.68
N ILE A 149 10.55 -15.02 13.63
CA ILE A 149 10.16 -13.84 12.84
C ILE A 149 8.95 -13.12 13.46
N LEU A 150 8.13 -13.83 14.24
CA LEU A 150 6.88 -13.29 14.79
C LEU A 150 7.11 -12.07 15.71
N ILE A 151 8.09 -12.14 16.60
CA ILE A 151 8.41 -11.04 17.54
C ILE A 151 8.91 -9.80 16.80
N PRO A 152 9.90 -9.88 15.88
CA PRO A 152 10.30 -8.75 15.04
C PRO A 152 9.14 -8.13 14.27
N ILE A 153 8.25 -8.94 13.67
CA ILE A 153 7.07 -8.44 12.93
C ILE A 153 6.17 -7.63 13.87
N PHE A 154 5.84 -8.18 15.04
CA PHE A 154 4.97 -7.51 16.00
C PHE A 154 5.56 -6.16 16.46
N ILE A 155 6.86 -6.13 16.77
CA ILE A 155 7.56 -4.90 17.17
C ILE A 155 7.51 -3.85 16.05
N ILE A 156 7.78 -4.25 14.82
CA ILE A 156 7.80 -3.35 13.66
C ILE A 156 6.41 -2.76 13.42
N ILE A 157 5.38 -3.60 13.30
CA ILE A 157 4.02 -3.13 13.04
C ILE A 157 3.56 -2.18 14.16
N THR A 158 3.84 -2.53 15.42
CA THR A 158 3.50 -1.68 16.56
C THR A 158 4.26 -0.35 16.50
N ALA A 159 5.56 -0.37 16.21
CA ALA A 159 6.38 0.84 16.11
C ALA A 159 5.89 1.77 15.01
N PHE A 160 5.56 1.22 13.83
CA PHE A 160 5.04 2.01 12.71
C PHE A 160 3.64 2.55 12.99
N SER A 161 2.77 1.74 13.61
CA SER A 161 1.42 2.15 13.99
C SER A 161 1.44 3.29 15.02
N VAL A 162 2.23 3.13 16.08
CA VAL A 162 2.42 4.16 17.11
C VAL A 162 3.12 5.39 16.53
N GLY A 163 4.15 5.20 15.71
CA GLY A 163 4.86 6.29 15.03
C GLY A 163 3.93 7.09 14.12
N GLY A 164 3.09 6.43 13.33
CA GLY A 164 2.08 7.08 12.49
C GLY A 164 1.03 7.84 13.30
N CYS A 165 0.58 7.27 14.41
CA CYS A 165 -0.37 7.91 15.32
C CYS A 165 0.23 9.16 15.98
N LEU A 166 1.44 9.06 16.51
CA LEU A 166 2.16 10.20 17.11
C LEU A 166 2.38 11.30 16.08
N PHE A 167 2.83 10.93 14.88
CA PHE A 167 3.03 11.90 13.81
C PHE A 167 1.73 12.65 13.48
N ASN A 168 0.63 11.93 13.35
CA ASN A 168 -0.68 12.55 13.11
C ASN A 168 -1.11 13.47 14.25
N THR A 169 -0.86 13.08 15.49
CA THR A 169 -1.19 13.89 16.69
C THR A 169 -0.39 15.20 16.73
N PHE A 170 0.90 15.17 16.38
CA PHE A 170 1.76 16.35 16.42
C PHE A 170 1.62 17.27 15.21
N THR A 171 1.39 16.72 14.02
CA THR A 171 1.34 17.49 12.76
C THR A 171 -0.08 17.77 12.28
N GLY A 172 -1.08 17.12 12.85
CA GLY A 172 -2.48 17.18 12.38
C GLY A 172 -2.71 16.50 11.02
N ASN A 173 -1.71 15.86 10.45
CA ASN A 173 -1.76 15.23 9.15
C ASN A 173 -1.19 13.80 9.19
N TYR A 174 -1.74 12.93 8.38
CA TYR A 174 -1.18 11.59 8.20
C TYR A 174 0.16 11.65 7.45
N LEU A 175 1.05 10.74 7.76
CA LEU A 175 2.39 10.67 7.18
C LEU A 175 2.37 10.56 5.65
N ASN A 176 1.41 9.84 5.08
CA ASN A 176 1.24 9.72 3.64
C ASN A 176 0.91 11.06 2.96
N VAL A 177 0.08 11.89 3.57
CA VAL A 177 -0.25 13.23 3.06
C VAL A 177 0.96 14.15 3.11
N TRP A 178 1.72 14.08 4.19
CA TRP A 178 2.92 14.89 4.38
C TRP A 178 4.02 14.54 3.36
N ILE A 179 4.31 13.26 3.18
CA ILE A 179 5.30 12.79 2.19
C ILE A 179 4.83 13.14 0.76
N TYR A 180 3.53 12.97 0.48
CA TYR A 180 2.95 13.36 -0.80
C TYR A 180 3.20 14.85 -1.10
N ASN A 181 2.93 15.72 -0.15
CA ASN A 181 3.09 17.15 -0.34
C ASN A 181 4.56 17.58 -0.54
N ILE A 182 5.49 16.92 0.14
CA ILE A 182 6.92 17.26 0.07
C ILE A 182 7.59 16.71 -1.17
N ILE A 183 7.24 15.49 -1.59
CA ILE A 183 7.96 14.80 -2.67
C ILE A 183 7.18 14.86 -3.98
N GLN A 184 5.93 14.49 -3.95
CA GLN A 184 5.17 14.26 -5.18
C GLN A 184 4.62 15.55 -5.79
N LEU A 185 4.14 16.48 -5.00
CA LEU A 185 3.65 17.77 -5.50
C LEU A 185 4.73 18.57 -6.26
N PRO A 186 5.95 18.76 -5.72
CA PRO A 186 7.01 19.44 -6.45
C PRO A 186 7.41 18.74 -7.75
N LEU A 187 7.46 17.39 -7.75
CA LEU A 187 7.76 16.61 -8.95
C LEU A 187 6.68 16.77 -10.03
N GLN A 188 5.40 16.77 -9.61
CA GLN A 188 4.28 17.00 -10.54
C GLN A 188 4.31 18.43 -11.10
N ALA A 189 4.65 19.43 -10.28
CA ALA A 189 4.80 20.82 -10.73
C ALA A 189 5.91 20.94 -11.79
N LEU A 190 7.06 20.29 -11.58
CA LEU A 190 8.14 20.25 -12.56
C LEU A 190 7.72 19.54 -13.86
N ALA A 191 7.01 18.41 -13.76
CA ALA A 191 6.53 17.68 -14.93
C ALA A 191 5.54 18.52 -15.77
N ASN A 192 4.68 19.30 -15.11
CA ASN A 192 3.72 20.16 -15.79
C ASN A 192 4.36 21.38 -16.44
N THR A 193 5.50 21.87 -15.93
CA THR A 193 6.23 23.01 -16.51
C THR A 193 7.11 22.62 -17.69
N THR A 194 7.55 21.36 -17.78
CA THR A 194 8.40 20.86 -18.87
C THR A 194 7.61 20.25 -20.04
N GLY A 195 6.30 20.08 -19.90
CA GLY A 195 5.42 19.48 -20.90
C GLY A 195 4.49 20.48 -21.63
N GLY A 196 4.71 21.80 -21.49
CA GLY A 196 3.96 22.84 -22.16
C GLY A 196 4.76 23.47 -23.30
#